data_7ce7d5ce8e18c9e2e3adab8d7324ba0e
#
_entry.id   7ce7d5ce8e18c9e2e3adab8d7324ba0e
#
_cell.length_a   1.000
_cell.length_b   1.000
_cell.length_c   1.000
_cell.angle_alpha   90.00
_cell.angle_beta   90.00
_cell.angle_gamma   90.00
#
_symmetry.space_group_name_H-M   'P 1'
#
loop_
_entity.id
_entity.type
_entity.pdbx_description
1 polymer ?
#
loop_
_entity_poly.entity_id
_entity_poly.type
_entity_poly.pdbx_seq_one_letter_code
_entity_poly.pdbx_strand_id
1 'polypeptide(L)' 'MEPTVHAFSELFAQLGLPNDHASIQQFIATHSPLPDDMRLEEAPFWSPAQAQLLREERLDDADWAMVVDRLNVALHASA' A
#
# COMPACT_ATOMS: atom_id res chain seq x y z
N MET A 1 0.91 19.87 -5.14
CA MET A 1 1.44 18.89 -4.19
C MET A 1 0.43 17.79 -3.94
N GLU A 2 0.84 16.56 -4.04
CA GLU A 2 -0.03 15.43 -3.82
C GLU A 2 0.21 14.83 -2.45
N PRO A 3 -0.62 15.15 -1.45
CA PRO A 3 -0.42 14.58 -0.11
C PRO A 3 -0.43 13.05 -0.12
N THR A 4 -1.24 12.47 -0.99
CA THR A 4 -1.33 11.02 -1.12
C THR A 4 0.01 10.40 -1.53
N VAL A 5 0.70 11.03 -2.49
CA VAL A 5 2.00 10.54 -2.94
C VAL A 5 3.01 10.64 -1.81
N HIS A 6 2.99 11.74 -1.06
CA HIS A 6 3.88 11.93 0.07
C HIS A 6 3.65 10.87 1.15
N ALA A 7 2.39 10.58 1.45
CA ALA A 7 2.02 9.58 2.44
C ALA A 7 2.40 8.17 1.98
N PHE A 8 2.21 7.87 0.71
CA PHE A 8 2.65 6.59 0.15
C PHE A 8 4.16 6.42 0.29
N SER A 9 4.91 7.48 0.09
CA SER A 9 6.36 7.44 0.25
C SER A 9 6.75 7.01 1.65
N GLU A 10 6.07 7.53 2.66
CA GLU A 10 6.33 7.17 4.04
C GLU A 10 5.97 5.71 4.32
N LEU A 11 4.83 5.26 3.80
CA LEU A 11 4.40 3.89 3.99
C LEU A 11 5.37 2.92 3.32
N PHE A 12 5.78 3.21 2.09
CA PHE A 12 6.71 2.34 1.37
C PHE A 12 8.05 2.28 2.08
N ALA A 13 8.49 3.38 2.69
CA ALA A 13 9.72 3.37 3.47
C ALA A 13 9.59 2.43 4.67
N GLN A 14 8.46 2.43 5.34
CA GLN A 14 8.23 1.52 6.46
C GLN A 14 8.21 0.06 6.00
N LEU A 15 7.73 -0.18 4.80
CA LEU A 15 7.69 -1.53 4.24
C LEU A 15 9.04 -2.00 3.72
N GLY A 16 10.05 -1.12 3.73
CA GLY A 16 11.36 -1.46 3.20
C GLY A 16 11.42 -1.48 1.69
N LEU A 17 10.51 -0.79 1.02
CA LEU A 17 10.45 -0.75 -0.42
C LEU A 17 10.96 0.59 -0.95
N PRO A 18 11.43 0.63 -2.20
CA PRO A 18 11.77 1.91 -2.81
C PRO A 18 10.59 2.86 -2.75
N ASN A 19 10.84 4.09 -2.30
CA ASN A 19 9.75 5.01 -1.98
C ASN A 19 9.76 6.29 -2.82
N ASP A 20 10.49 6.31 -3.91
CA ASP A 20 10.39 7.42 -4.85
C ASP A 20 9.11 7.27 -5.68
N HIS A 21 8.66 8.38 -6.25
CA HIS A 21 7.39 8.40 -6.97
C HIS A 21 7.34 7.35 -8.08
N ALA A 22 8.39 7.26 -8.89
CA ALA A 22 8.42 6.33 -10.01
C ALA A 22 8.34 4.88 -9.53
N SER A 23 9.06 4.54 -8.47
CA SER A 23 9.05 3.18 -7.92
C SER A 23 7.69 2.82 -7.34
N ILE A 24 7.03 3.77 -6.68
CA ILE A 24 5.70 3.57 -6.13
C ILE A 24 4.71 3.28 -7.27
N GLN A 25 4.74 4.09 -8.32
CA GLN A 25 3.87 3.89 -9.47
C GLN A 25 4.13 2.55 -10.14
N GLN A 26 5.39 2.19 -10.27
CA GLN A 26 5.78 0.91 -10.85
C GLN A 26 5.25 -0.26 -10.02
N PHE A 27 5.37 -0.16 -8.70
CA PHE A 27 4.90 -1.21 -7.80
C PHE A 27 3.38 -1.40 -7.96
N ILE A 28 2.64 -0.30 -7.96
CA ILE A 28 1.19 -0.35 -8.11
C ILE A 28 0.81 -0.97 -9.46
N ALA A 29 1.46 -0.52 -10.52
CA ALA A 29 1.16 -1.03 -11.86
C ALA A 29 1.49 -2.53 -11.99
N THR A 30 2.57 -2.96 -11.36
CA THR A 30 3.01 -4.36 -11.44
C THR A 30 2.06 -5.29 -10.70
N HIS A 31 1.48 -4.84 -9.59
CA HIS A 31 0.71 -5.71 -8.71
C HIS A 31 -0.80 -5.52 -8.80
N SER A 32 -1.27 -4.55 -9.56
CA SER A 32 -2.70 -4.36 -9.75
C SER A 32 -3.17 -5.09 -11.01
N PRO A 33 -4.46 -5.46 -11.07
CA PRO A 33 -5.42 -5.36 -9.99
C PRO A 33 -5.41 -6.57 -9.08
N LEU A 34 -5.71 -6.34 -7.81
CA LEU A 34 -5.94 -7.44 -6.88
C LEU A 34 -7.36 -7.97 -7.05
N PRO A 35 -7.62 -9.24 -6.73
CA PRO A 35 -8.99 -9.76 -6.72
C PRO A 35 -9.89 -8.96 -5.79
N ASP A 36 -11.14 -8.79 -6.18
CA ASP A 36 -12.07 -7.94 -5.43
C ASP A 36 -12.26 -8.37 -3.98
N ASP A 37 -12.16 -9.67 -3.72
CA ASP A 37 -12.37 -10.21 -2.39
C ASP A 37 -11.09 -10.32 -1.57
N MET A 38 -9.98 -9.85 -2.10
CA MET A 38 -8.69 -9.93 -1.41
C MET A 38 -8.36 -8.58 -0.79
N ARG A 39 -8.10 -8.58 0.51
CA ARG A 39 -7.65 -7.37 1.19
C ARG A 39 -6.18 -7.12 0.87
N LEU A 40 -5.78 -5.85 0.99
CA LEU A 40 -4.40 -5.45 0.71
C LEU A 40 -3.40 -6.33 1.47
N GLU A 41 -3.61 -6.49 2.78
CA GLU A 41 -2.66 -7.24 3.61
C GLU A 41 -2.69 -8.74 3.34
N GLU A 42 -3.66 -9.24 2.59
CA GLU A 42 -3.75 -10.65 2.23
C GLU A 42 -3.01 -10.98 0.94
N ALA A 43 -2.51 -9.98 0.24
CA ALA A 43 -1.85 -10.21 -1.04
C ALA A 43 -0.59 -11.06 -0.86
N PRO A 44 -0.35 -12.01 -1.77
CA PRO A 44 0.74 -12.98 -1.58
C PRO A 44 2.14 -12.40 -1.77
N PHE A 45 2.25 -11.20 -2.32
CA PHE A 45 3.56 -10.60 -2.56
C PHE A 45 4.14 -9.90 -1.33
N TRP A 46 3.37 -9.79 -0.23
CA TRP A 46 3.91 -9.24 1.02
C TRP A 46 4.60 -10.33 1.81
N SER A 47 5.70 -9.97 2.49
CA SER A 47 6.26 -10.85 3.50
C SER A 47 5.32 -10.85 4.71
N PRO A 48 5.42 -11.85 5.61
CA PRO A 48 4.59 -11.84 6.83
C PRO A 48 4.75 -10.57 7.65
N ALA A 49 5.97 -10.03 7.73
CA ALA A 49 6.22 -8.80 8.47
C ALA A 49 5.55 -7.60 7.81
N GLN A 50 5.58 -7.53 6.47
CA GLN A 50 4.94 -6.45 5.74
C GLN A 50 3.42 -6.52 5.88
N ALA A 51 2.86 -7.71 5.77
CA ALA A 51 1.42 -7.90 5.92
C ALA A 51 0.96 -7.49 7.32
N GLN A 52 1.74 -7.84 8.33
CA GLN A 52 1.42 -7.48 9.71
C GLN A 52 1.48 -5.98 9.92
N LEU A 53 2.50 -5.32 9.35
CA LEU A 53 2.62 -3.86 9.43
C LEU A 53 1.38 -3.18 8.84
N LEU A 54 0.98 -3.61 7.66
CA LEU A 54 -0.19 -3.02 7.00
C LEU A 54 -1.45 -3.19 7.83
N ARG A 55 -1.62 -4.36 8.44
CA ARG A 55 -2.77 -4.63 9.28
C ARG A 55 -2.76 -3.74 10.52
N GLU A 56 -1.62 -3.62 11.16
CA GLU A 56 -1.49 -2.83 12.38
C GLU A 56 -1.71 -1.35 12.11
N GLU A 57 -1.15 -0.83 11.03
CA GLU A 57 -1.36 0.57 10.66
C GLU A 57 -2.83 0.86 10.41
N ARG A 58 -3.52 -0.06 9.77
CA ARG A 58 -4.94 0.12 9.47
C ARG A 58 -5.80 0.09 10.72
N LEU A 59 -5.44 -0.75 11.69
CA LEU A 59 -6.26 -0.95 12.90
C LEU A 59 -5.94 0.02 14.02
N ASP A 60 -4.69 0.46 14.12
CA ASP A 60 -4.22 1.16 15.30
C ASP A 60 -4.12 2.66 15.13
N ASP A 61 -4.10 3.17 13.92
CA ASP A 61 -3.87 4.60 13.69
C ASP A 61 -4.77 5.09 12.56
N ALA A 62 -5.66 6.03 12.89
CA ALA A 62 -6.62 6.54 11.90
C ALA A 62 -5.94 7.21 10.70
N ASP A 63 -4.85 7.93 10.96
CA ASP A 63 -4.14 8.60 9.87
C ASP A 63 -3.51 7.60 8.92
N TRP A 64 -2.88 6.57 9.48
CA TRP A 64 -2.27 5.53 8.66
C TRP A 64 -3.33 4.64 8.00
N ALA A 65 -4.46 4.45 8.67
CA ALA A 65 -5.56 3.69 8.08
C ALA A 65 -6.01 4.31 6.76
N MET A 66 -6.06 5.63 6.67
CA MET A 66 -6.41 6.30 5.42
C MET A 66 -5.40 6.03 4.32
N VAL A 67 -4.12 6.05 4.65
CA VAL A 67 -3.06 5.78 3.66
C VAL A 67 -3.14 4.34 3.18
N VAL A 68 -3.29 3.40 4.10
CA VAL A 68 -3.40 1.98 3.76
C VAL A 68 -4.63 1.74 2.89
N ASP A 69 -5.75 2.38 3.22
CA ASP A 69 -6.97 2.24 2.44
C ASP A 69 -6.80 2.77 1.02
N ARG A 70 -6.11 3.89 0.86
CA ARG A 70 -5.85 4.44 -0.47
C ARG A 70 -4.96 3.52 -1.29
N LEU A 71 -3.97 2.90 -0.66
CA LEU A 71 -3.14 1.93 -1.35
C LEU A 71 -3.97 0.71 -1.76
N ASN A 72 -4.86 0.27 -0.87
CA ASN A 72 -5.77 -0.83 -1.17
C ASN A 72 -6.60 -0.52 -2.41
N VAL A 73 -7.17 0.68 -2.48
CA VAL A 73 -7.95 1.09 -3.64
C VAL A 73 -7.09 1.12 -4.90
N ALA A 74 -5.89 1.68 -4.79
CA ALA A 74 -5.00 1.79 -5.94
C ALA A 74 -4.62 0.41 -6.51
N LEU A 75 -4.40 -0.56 -5.62
CA LEU A 75 -4.02 -1.91 -6.06
C LEU A 75 -5.20 -2.72 -6.57
N HIS A 76 -6.43 -2.31 -6.28
CA HIS A 76 -7.62 -2.97 -6.82
C HIS A 76 -8.12 -2.31 -8.10
N ALA A 77 -7.64 -1.12 -8.41
CA ALA A 77 -8.07 -0.41 -9.60
C ALA A 77 -7.46 -1.06 -10.85
N SER A 78 -8.27 -1.17 -11.89
CA SER A 78 -7.77 -1.60 -13.18
C SER A 78 -6.99 -0.47 -13.82
N ALA A 79 -5.81 -0.79 -14.30
CA ALA A 79 -4.99 0.21 -14.97
C ALA A 79 -5.57 0.59 -16.33
#